data_9bf849253852dbe9a1dfe73b4cde67a1
#
_entry.id   9bf849253852dbe9a1dfe73b4cde67a1
#
_cell.length_a   1.000
_cell.length_b   1.000
_cell.length_c   1.000
_cell.angle_alpha   90.00
_cell.angle_beta   90.00
_cell.angle_gamma   90.00
#
_symmetry.space_group_name_H-M   'P 1'
#
loop_
_entity.id
_entity.type
_entity.pdbx_description
1 polymer ?
#
loop_
_entity_poly.entity_id
_entity_poly.type
_entity_poly.pdbx_seq_one_letter_code
_entity_poly.pdbx_strand_id
1 'polypeptide(L)'
;MENPSTSPAAISYAAPGTPARARDLVEVFDILTHQAQSELGNWTQSIFFVGDGAQRAITDSFFNLLRPQTWMPDNILRTTFSALRQTIQVLQLLQPDQARLAWQELRNKLEVFMLVRNLPSTLHLPSDRLPALPEMVEKAYSVPEFQALWAVEGLGHYYADLYWKLNGVPRGLLFEENAHVPEKSLLMLHAGLGMAFADRLLGNLTSEASVEQFHQTLRFFLAMCENNCRKGYLGAAIESLGLITRDFYPDFVQGVDQGLRQVGPEFLGFFWHGVGRAMYFSRQYFLPILRTVWTDVDNEASNAPDRLSAMAGLAWGVAMVNLRQPAIVESVVRSYFEHSDLAEGFTNGVASSLIMRMETTPGTPMVEAFYQHRPSTGDQNLVMAWQQRVAGPSRKALRDYYPVLKQQRALDQIFRYQDLAALVSYLQQQNTNPERGRS
;
A
#
# COMPACT_ATOMS: atom_id res chain seq x y z
N MET A 1 -22.56 -39.50 -5.62
CA MET A 1 -22.79 -38.15 -6.16
C MET A 1 -21.86 -37.24 -5.42
N GLU A 2 -20.70 -37.01 -5.99
CA GLU A 2 -19.63 -36.19 -5.40
C GLU A 2 -19.86 -34.73 -5.82
N ASN A 3 -19.93 -33.85 -4.86
CA ASN A 3 -19.95 -32.41 -5.08
C ASN A 3 -18.51 -31.93 -5.33
N PRO A 4 -18.22 -31.17 -6.39
CA PRO A 4 -16.91 -30.59 -6.56
C PRO A 4 -16.76 -29.40 -5.62
N SER A 5 -15.80 -29.50 -4.69
CA SER A 5 -15.32 -28.40 -3.87
C SER A 5 -14.71 -27.34 -4.77
N THR A 6 -15.34 -26.16 -4.85
CA THR A 6 -14.75 -24.98 -5.43
C THR A 6 -13.72 -24.41 -4.46
N SER A 7 -12.48 -24.78 -4.65
CA SER A 7 -11.33 -24.11 -4.00
C SER A 7 -11.24 -22.66 -4.51
N PRO A 8 -11.11 -21.66 -3.65
CA PRO A 8 -10.85 -20.29 -4.10
C PRO A 8 -9.49 -20.26 -4.81
N ALA A 9 -9.49 -19.70 -6.01
CA ALA A 9 -8.35 -19.67 -6.91
C ALA A 9 -7.14 -18.97 -6.25
N ALA A 10 -6.11 -19.75 -5.97
CA ALA A 10 -4.78 -19.23 -5.69
C ALA A 10 -4.39 -18.23 -6.79
N ILE A 11 -3.76 -17.11 -6.42
CA ILE A 11 -3.19 -16.15 -7.36
C ILE A 11 -2.17 -16.93 -8.20
N SER A 12 -2.59 -17.39 -9.37
CA SER A 12 -1.72 -18.05 -10.33
C SER A 12 -0.95 -16.97 -11.09
N TYR A 13 0.35 -16.90 -10.81
CA TYR A 13 1.25 -16.10 -11.62
C TYR A 13 1.25 -16.64 -13.05
N ALA A 14 1.00 -15.76 -14.01
CA ALA A 14 0.90 -16.14 -15.43
C ALA A 14 2.16 -16.87 -15.92
N ALA A 15 1.96 -17.89 -16.72
CA ALA A 15 3.03 -18.63 -17.37
C ALA A 15 3.93 -17.71 -18.22
N PRO A 16 5.25 -17.98 -18.34
CA PRO A 16 6.17 -17.16 -19.11
C PRO A 16 5.80 -17.23 -20.60
N GLY A 17 5.39 -16.12 -21.18
CA GLY A 17 5.07 -16.03 -22.61
C GLY A 17 4.49 -14.72 -23.13
N THR A 18 4.32 -13.68 -22.32
CA THR A 18 3.66 -12.47 -22.80
C THR A 18 4.32 -11.14 -22.36
N PRO A 19 5.61 -10.88 -22.65
CA PRO A 19 6.21 -9.58 -22.36
C PRO A 19 5.68 -8.44 -23.25
N ALA A 20 5.25 -8.74 -24.49
CA ALA A 20 4.76 -7.75 -25.45
C ALA A 20 3.47 -7.06 -24.99
N ARG A 21 2.48 -7.80 -24.46
CA ARG A 21 1.16 -7.26 -24.09
C ARG A 21 1.15 -6.35 -22.86
N ALA A 22 2.07 -6.48 -21.93
CA ALA A 22 2.15 -5.56 -20.79
C ALA A 22 2.68 -4.18 -21.21
N ARG A 23 3.62 -4.12 -22.16
CA ARG A 23 4.03 -2.87 -22.81
C ARG A 23 2.88 -2.24 -23.59
N ASP A 24 2.14 -3.05 -24.32
CA ASP A 24 0.98 -2.59 -25.10
C ASP A 24 -0.09 -1.93 -24.21
N LEU A 25 -0.33 -2.39 -22.99
CA LEU A 25 -1.31 -1.80 -22.08
C LEU A 25 -0.84 -0.45 -21.50
N VAL A 26 0.44 -0.33 -21.14
CA VAL A 26 1.02 0.95 -20.70
C VAL A 26 1.07 1.94 -21.87
N GLU A 27 1.44 1.49 -23.04
CA GLU A 27 1.49 2.30 -24.26
C GLU A 27 0.09 2.73 -24.70
N VAL A 28 -0.91 1.84 -24.68
CA VAL A 28 -2.33 2.17 -24.91
C VAL A 28 -2.84 3.15 -23.85
N PHE A 29 -2.41 3.00 -22.60
CA PHE A 29 -2.78 3.90 -21.52
C PHE A 29 -2.14 5.29 -21.71
N ASP A 30 -0.87 5.37 -22.12
CA ASP A 30 -0.19 6.62 -22.44
C ASP A 30 -0.79 7.30 -23.68
N ILE A 31 -1.17 6.53 -24.72
CA ILE A 31 -1.88 7.03 -25.89
C ILE A 31 -3.25 7.58 -25.51
N LEU A 32 -4.01 6.86 -24.66
CA LEU A 32 -5.31 7.32 -24.16
C LEU A 32 -5.18 8.55 -23.26
N THR A 33 -4.09 8.65 -22.50
CA THR A 33 -3.77 9.83 -21.68
C THR A 33 -3.48 11.03 -22.57
N HIS A 34 -2.69 10.86 -23.62
CA HIS A 34 -2.38 11.91 -24.59
C HIS A 34 -3.63 12.33 -25.39
N GLN A 35 -4.47 11.38 -25.81
CA GLN A 35 -5.73 11.68 -26.48
C GLN A 35 -6.73 12.38 -25.57
N ALA A 36 -6.86 11.93 -24.30
CA ALA A 36 -7.70 12.60 -23.31
C ALA A 36 -7.21 14.03 -23.03
N GLN A 37 -5.91 14.26 -22.95
CA GLN A 37 -5.33 15.60 -22.79
C GLN A 37 -5.55 16.50 -24.00
N SER A 38 -5.50 15.96 -25.23
CA SER A 38 -5.72 16.72 -26.48
C SER A 38 -7.20 17.01 -26.72
N GLU A 39 -8.11 16.13 -26.32
CA GLU A 39 -9.56 16.32 -26.45
C GLU A 39 -10.17 17.16 -25.30
N LEU A 40 -9.40 17.45 -24.22
CA LEU A 40 -9.80 18.29 -23.09
C LEU A 40 -10.26 19.71 -23.50
N GLY A 41 -9.86 20.18 -24.68
CA GLY A 41 -10.25 21.48 -25.21
C GLY A 41 -11.65 21.56 -25.83
N ASN A 42 -12.32 20.43 -26.13
CA ASN A 42 -13.49 20.44 -27.01
C ASN A 42 -14.83 19.93 -26.42
N TRP A 43 -14.91 19.57 -25.11
CA TRP A 43 -16.09 18.87 -24.58
C TRP A 43 -16.85 19.63 -23.48
N THR A 44 -17.66 20.59 -23.84
CA THR A 44 -18.52 21.34 -22.90
C THR A 44 -20.00 20.92 -22.86
N GLN A 45 -20.43 19.83 -23.49
CA GLN A 45 -21.87 19.59 -23.65
C GLN A 45 -22.36 18.14 -23.46
N SER A 46 -22.20 17.48 -22.31
CA SER A 46 -23.10 16.36 -21.97
C SER A 46 -23.02 16.00 -20.49
N ILE A 47 -24.05 16.29 -19.73
CA ILE A 47 -24.21 15.89 -18.33
C ILE A 47 -24.82 14.51 -18.28
N PHE A 48 -24.08 13.51 -17.77
CA PHE A 48 -24.64 12.23 -17.36
C PHE A 48 -24.34 11.95 -15.91
N PHE A 49 -25.36 11.76 -15.12
CA PHE A 49 -25.29 11.27 -13.75
C PHE A 49 -24.96 9.77 -13.79
N VAL A 50 -23.76 9.40 -13.36
CA VAL A 50 -23.39 7.99 -13.17
C VAL A 50 -23.71 7.62 -11.73
N GLY A 51 -24.79 6.88 -11.50
CA GLY A 51 -25.17 6.42 -10.16
C GLY A 51 -24.19 5.39 -9.59
N ASP A 52 -24.19 5.20 -8.26
CA ASP A 52 -23.29 4.30 -7.51
C ASP A 52 -23.17 2.88 -8.09
N GLY A 53 -24.27 2.34 -8.65
CA GLY A 53 -24.26 1.03 -9.31
C GLY A 53 -23.41 0.97 -10.56
N ALA A 54 -23.40 2.03 -11.37
CA ALA A 54 -22.58 2.09 -12.57
C ALA A 54 -21.10 2.29 -12.24
N GLN A 55 -20.78 3.05 -11.19
CA GLN A 55 -19.41 3.21 -10.69
C GLN A 55 -18.85 1.88 -10.20
N ARG A 56 -19.61 1.11 -9.43
CA ARG A 56 -19.22 -0.24 -8.99
C ARG A 56 -19.01 -1.17 -10.18
N ALA A 57 -19.90 -1.17 -11.15
CA ALA A 57 -19.77 -2.01 -12.35
C ALA A 57 -18.51 -1.66 -13.17
N ILE A 58 -18.17 -0.38 -13.30
CA ILE A 58 -16.95 0.10 -13.97
C ILE A 58 -15.71 -0.37 -13.20
N THR A 59 -15.72 -0.20 -11.88
CA THR A 59 -14.62 -0.59 -11.00
C THR A 59 -14.44 -2.11 -11.02
N ASP A 60 -15.50 -2.89 -10.91
CA ASP A 60 -15.46 -4.35 -10.96
C ASP A 60 -14.98 -4.86 -12.32
N SER A 61 -15.43 -4.24 -13.41
CA SER A 61 -14.96 -4.56 -14.77
C SER A 61 -13.46 -4.29 -14.90
N PHE A 62 -12.99 -3.17 -14.37
CA PHE A 62 -11.58 -2.80 -14.36
C PHE A 62 -10.73 -3.79 -13.54
N PHE A 63 -11.16 -4.16 -12.32
CA PHE A 63 -10.46 -5.15 -11.50
C PHE A 63 -10.52 -6.56 -12.09
N ASN A 64 -11.60 -6.92 -12.77
CA ASN A 64 -11.67 -8.17 -13.51
C ASN A 64 -10.67 -8.21 -14.69
N LEU A 65 -10.41 -7.06 -15.33
CA LEU A 65 -9.33 -6.88 -16.32
C LEU A 65 -7.94 -7.13 -15.72
N LEU A 66 -7.73 -6.71 -14.48
CA LEU A 66 -6.46 -6.86 -13.78
C LEU A 66 -6.24 -8.27 -13.21
N ARG A 67 -7.26 -9.15 -13.21
CA ARG A 67 -7.10 -10.54 -12.75
C ARG A 67 -6.21 -11.36 -13.70
N PRO A 68 -5.23 -12.14 -13.19
CA PRO A 68 -4.25 -12.86 -14.02
C PRO A 68 -4.84 -13.94 -14.94
N GLN A 69 -6.07 -14.40 -14.69
CA GLN A 69 -6.66 -15.59 -15.31
C GLN A 69 -7.67 -15.33 -16.41
N THR A 70 -8.05 -14.10 -16.67
CA THR A 70 -9.04 -13.84 -17.72
C THR A 70 -8.39 -13.40 -19.01
N TRP A 71 -8.40 -14.31 -19.98
CA TRP A 71 -8.30 -13.97 -21.40
C TRP A 71 -9.46 -13.04 -21.70
N MET A 72 -9.21 -11.76 -21.85
CA MET A 72 -10.26 -10.82 -22.23
C MET A 72 -10.25 -10.59 -23.72
N PRO A 73 -11.40 -10.76 -24.37
CA PRO A 73 -11.58 -10.31 -25.74
C PRO A 73 -11.34 -8.80 -25.87
N ASP A 74 -10.77 -8.34 -26.96
CA ASP A 74 -10.45 -6.92 -27.25
C ASP A 74 -11.65 -5.98 -27.07
N ASN A 75 -12.89 -6.49 -27.28
CA ASN A 75 -14.12 -5.73 -27.06
C ASN A 75 -14.36 -5.37 -25.58
N ILE A 76 -14.01 -6.24 -24.63
CA ILE A 76 -14.17 -5.97 -23.19
C ILE A 76 -13.13 -4.94 -22.74
N LEU A 77 -11.88 -5.07 -23.21
CA LEU A 77 -10.84 -4.05 -23.00
C LEU A 77 -11.32 -2.67 -23.47
N ARG A 78 -11.82 -2.58 -24.72
CA ARG A 78 -12.37 -1.33 -25.28
C ARG A 78 -13.54 -0.79 -24.48
N THR A 79 -14.45 -1.67 -24.01
CA THR A 79 -15.61 -1.26 -23.21
C THR A 79 -15.18 -0.71 -21.84
N THR A 80 -14.20 -1.33 -21.20
CA THR A 80 -13.68 -0.86 -19.90
C THR A 80 -12.93 0.46 -20.04
N PHE A 81 -12.11 0.61 -21.07
CA PHE A 81 -11.46 1.89 -21.37
C PHE A 81 -12.47 2.97 -21.75
N SER A 82 -13.52 2.62 -22.48
CA SER A 82 -14.61 3.56 -22.78
C SER A 82 -15.36 4.01 -21.54
N ALA A 83 -15.65 3.09 -20.62
CA ALA A 83 -16.30 3.39 -19.36
C ALA A 83 -15.39 4.23 -18.44
N LEU A 84 -14.10 3.92 -18.36
CA LEU A 84 -13.10 4.72 -17.65
C LEU A 84 -12.99 6.13 -18.24
N ARG A 85 -12.97 6.23 -19.57
CA ARG A 85 -13.00 7.51 -20.30
C ARG A 85 -14.25 8.32 -19.97
N GLN A 86 -15.45 7.69 -19.98
CA GLN A 86 -16.70 8.36 -19.62
C GLN A 86 -16.69 8.85 -18.16
N THR A 87 -16.16 8.07 -17.24
CA THR A 87 -16.01 8.48 -15.84
C THR A 87 -15.11 9.70 -15.71
N ILE A 88 -14.01 9.75 -16.44
CA ILE A 88 -13.11 10.90 -16.47
C ILE A 88 -13.77 12.12 -17.13
N GLN A 89 -14.59 11.93 -18.17
CA GLN A 89 -15.37 12.99 -18.78
C GLN A 89 -16.38 13.62 -17.80
N VAL A 90 -17.01 12.81 -16.95
CA VAL A 90 -17.88 13.33 -15.87
C VAL A 90 -17.07 14.14 -14.86
N LEU A 91 -15.85 13.73 -14.52
CA LEU A 91 -14.93 14.48 -13.66
C LEU A 91 -14.59 15.86 -14.24
N GLN A 92 -14.39 15.95 -15.55
CA GLN A 92 -14.09 17.21 -16.23
C GLN A 92 -15.23 18.24 -16.16
N LEU A 93 -16.47 17.75 -16.10
CA LEU A 93 -17.66 18.63 -15.95
C LEU A 93 -17.75 19.28 -14.57
N LEU A 94 -17.16 18.65 -13.53
CA LEU A 94 -17.25 19.16 -12.17
C LEU A 94 -16.22 20.26 -11.87
N GLN A 95 -14.95 20.06 -12.22
CA GLN A 95 -13.87 21.06 -12.15
C GLN A 95 -12.62 20.53 -12.91
N PRO A 96 -12.11 21.24 -13.95
CA PRO A 96 -11.01 20.75 -14.80
C PRO A 96 -9.72 20.39 -14.03
N ASP A 97 -9.35 21.20 -13.02
CA ASP A 97 -8.15 20.95 -12.22
C ASP A 97 -8.29 19.73 -11.30
N GLN A 98 -9.46 19.50 -10.73
CA GLN A 98 -9.72 18.32 -9.92
C GLN A 98 -9.75 17.04 -10.79
N ALA A 99 -10.31 17.13 -11.99
CA ALA A 99 -10.29 16.03 -12.95
C ALA A 99 -8.87 15.63 -13.34
N ARG A 100 -8.01 16.63 -13.58
CA ARG A 100 -6.59 16.41 -13.90
C ARG A 100 -5.86 15.71 -12.74
N LEU A 101 -6.06 16.17 -11.50
CA LEU A 101 -5.45 15.55 -10.31
C LEU A 101 -5.96 14.12 -10.10
N ALA A 102 -7.27 13.89 -10.25
CA ALA A 102 -7.86 12.56 -10.14
C ALA A 102 -7.32 11.59 -11.20
N TRP A 103 -7.09 12.08 -12.42
CA TRP A 103 -6.47 11.29 -13.47
C TRP A 103 -5.01 10.94 -13.16
N GLN A 104 -4.23 11.88 -12.67
CA GLN A 104 -2.85 11.65 -12.26
C GLN A 104 -2.77 10.64 -11.11
N GLU A 105 -3.67 10.75 -10.11
CA GLU A 105 -3.75 9.80 -9.01
C GLU A 105 -4.08 8.39 -9.49
N LEU A 106 -5.08 8.24 -10.37
CA LEU A 106 -5.42 6.96 -10.97
C LEU A 106 -4.24 6.35 -11.73
N ARG A 107 -3.54 7.16 -12.54
CA ARG A 107 -2.34 6.72 -13.26
C ARG A 107 -1.25 6.22 -12.31
N ASN A 108 -1.00 6.92 -11.22
CA ASN A 108 -0.01 6.52 -10.22
C ASN A 108 -0.38 5.20 -9.54
N LYS A 109 -1.66 5.01 -9.19
CA LYS A 109 -2.16 3.73 -8.65
C LYS A 109 -1.95 2.59 -9.65
N LEU A 110 -2.34 2.82 -10.91
CA LEU A 110 -2.17 1.82 -11.98
C LEU A 110 -0.71 1.44 -12.21
N GLU A 111 0.21 2.39 -12.17
CA GLU A 111 1.64 2.12 -12.31
C GLU A 111 2.12 1.13 -11.25
N VAL A 112 1.71 1.33 -9.99
CA VAL A 112 2.03 0.41 -8.89
C VAL A 112 1.40 -0.97 -9.11
N PHE A 113 0.11 -1.02 -9.42
CA PHE A 113 -0.60 -2.28 -9.67
C PHE A 113 -0.01 -3.10 -10.81
N MET A 114 0.28 -2.44 -11.93
CA MET A 114 0.85 -3.12 -13.11
C MET A 114 2.25 -3.65 -12.82
N LEU A 115 3.05 -2.93 -12.05
CA LEU A 115 4.35 -3.42 -11.61
C LEU A 115 4.21 -4.68 -10.76
N VAL A 116 3.43 -4.63 -9.68
CA VAL A 116 3.27 -5.76 -8.74
C VAL A 116 2.71 -6.98 -9.46
N ARG A 117 1.71 -6.79 -10.29
CA ARG A 117 1.11 -7.89 -11.09
C ARG A 117 2.10 -8.56 -12.04
N ASN A 118 2.92 -7.78 -12.72
CA ASN A 118 3.86 -8.28 -13.72
C ASN A 118 5.27 -8.52 -13.15
N LEU A 119 5.44 -8.42 -11.84
CA LEU A 119 6.74 -8.50 -11.21
C LEU A 119 7.55 -9.76 -11.60
N PRO A 120 6.97 -10.98 -11.59
CA PRO A 120 7.72 -12.17 -11.99
C PRO A 120 8.27 -12.07 -13.42
N SER A 121 7.48 -11.54 -14.35
CA SER A 121 7.93 -11.32 -15.74
C SER A 121 8.93 -10.17 -15.85
N THR A 122 8.70 -9.07 -15.13
CA THR A 122 9.58 -7.89 -15.13
C THR A 122 10.96 -8.20 -14.61
N LEU A 123 11.06 -8.99 -13.55
CA LEU A 123 12.33 -9.38 -12.92
C LEU A 123 12.86 -10.73 -13.42
N HIS A 124 12.17 -11.41 -14.34
CA HIS A 124 12.52 -12.73 -14.85
C HIS A 124 12.72 -13.75 -13.70
N LEU A 125 11.74 -13.78 -12.78
CA LEU A 125 11.79 -14.67 -11.60
C LEU A 125 11.46 -16.11 -11.99
N PRO A 126 12.23 -17.12 -11.52
CA PRO A 126 11.95 -18.53 -11.77
C PRO A 126 10.73 -19.00 -10.96
N SER A 127 9.86 -19.83 -11.53
CA SER A 127 8.67 -20.37 -10.85
C SER A 127 8.85 -21.79 -10.26
N ASP A 128 9.97 -22.43 -10.55
CA ASP A 128 10.27 -23.85 -10.26
C ASP A 128 11.42 -24.06 -9.26
N ARG A 129 12.13 -23.01 -8.92
CA ARG A 129 13.25 -23.02 -7.98
C ARG A 129 13.37 -21.68 -7.26
N LEU A 130 13.94 -21.71 -6.05
CA LEU A 130 14.27 -20.47 -5.33
C LEU A 130 15.47 -19.77 -5.99
N PRO A 131 15.33 -18.51 -6.35
CA PRO A 131 16.48 -17.71 -6.77
C PRO A 131 17.30 -17.25 -5.57
N ALA A 132 18.55 -16.84 -5.81
CA ALA A 132 19.34 -16.12 -4.80
C ALA A 132 18.69 -14.78 -4.50
N LEU A 133 18.14 -14.60 -3.29
CA LEU A 133 17.39 -13.41 -2.91
C LEU A 133 18.20 -12.11 -3.07
N PRO A 134 19.50 -12.03 -2.69
CA PRO A 134 20.29 -10.83 -2.90
C PRO A 134 20.34 -10.37 -4.37
N GLU A 135 20.53 -11.29 -5.31
CA GLU A 135 20.53 -10.99 -6.74
C GLU A 135 19.17 -10.47 -7.23
N MET A 136 18.08 -11.04 -6.72
CA MET A 136 16.74 -10.59 -7.07
C MET A 136 16.44 -9.19 -6.52
N VAL A 137 16.93 -8.88 -5.32
CA VAL A 137 16.83 -7.54 -4.73
C VAL A 137 17.58 -6.52 -5.60
N GLU A 138 18.77 -6.84 -6.10
CA GLU A 138 19.50 -5.97 -7.03
C GLU A 138 18.69 -5.72 -8.30
N LYS A 139 18.07 -6.75 -8.87
CA LYS A 139 17.15 -6.61 -10.01
C LYS A 139 15.94 -5.75 -9.68
N ALA A 140 15.36 -5.90 -8.49
CA ALA A 140 14.24 -5.06 -8.05
C ALA A 140 14.63 -3.57 -7.97
N TYR A 141 15.89 -3.27 -7.65
CA TYR A 141 16.41 -1.89 -7.69
C TYR A 141 16.83 -1.41 -9.08
N SER A 142 16.84 -2.27 -10.10
CA SER A 142 17.12 -1.86 -11.49
C SER A 142 15.88 -1.30 -12.22
N VAL A 143 14.68 -1.45 -11.66
CA VAL A 143 13.46 -0.80 -12.19
C VAL A 143 13.52 0.72 -11.95
N PRO A 144 12.66 1.53 -12.60
CA PRO A 144 12.59 2.95 -12.32
C PRO A 144 12.51 3.26 -10.82
N GLU A 145 13.23 4.26 -10.36
CA GLU A 145 13.43 4.57 -8.94
C GLU A 145 12.11 4.66 -8.14
N PHE A 146 11.06 5.25 -8.74
CA PHE A 146 9.75 5.32 -8.10
C PHE A 146 9.16 3.93 -7.84
N GLN A 147 9.39 2.99 -8.74
CA GLN A 147 8.85 1.64 -8.70
C GLN A 147 9.64 0.70 -7.79
N ALA A 148 10.91 1.00 -7.50
CA ALA A 148 11.83 0.09 -6.79
C ALA A 148 11.29 -0.37 -5.42
N LEU A 149 10.66 0.53 -4.66
CA LEU A 149 10.03 0.20 -3.38
C LEU A 149 8.99 -0.92 -3.52
N TRP A 150 8.08 -0.77 -4.48
CA TRP A 150 7.00 -1.73 -4.73
C TRP A 150 7.53 -3.05 -5.32
N ALA A 151 8.60 -2.96 -6.13
CA ALA A 151 9.28 -4.16 -6.65
C ALA A 151 9.91 -5.00 -5.53
N VAL A 152 10.51 -4.35 -4.54
CA VAL A 152 11.10 -5.04 -3.38
C VAL A 152 10.01 -5.66 -2.50
N GLU A 153 8.89 -4.98 -2.27
CA GLU A 153 7.75 -5.53 -1.53
C GLU A 153 7.16 -6.75 -2.24
N GLY A 154 6.86 -6.61 -3.52
CA GLY A 154 6.35 -7.72 -4.32
C GLY A 154 7.34 -8.89 -4.41
N LEU A 155 8.66 -8.63 -4.44
CA LEU A 155 9.66 -9.67 -4.38
C LEU A 155 9.64 -10.44 -3.05
N GLY A 156 9.46 -9.75 -1.92
CA GLY A 156 9.29 -10.39 -0.62
C GLY A 156 8.10 -11.35 -0.61
N HIS A 157 6.96 -10.89 -1.12
CA HIS A 157 5.75 -11.72 -1.26
C HIS A 157 6.00 -12.93 -2.16
N TYR A 158 6.54 -12.72 -3.35
CA TYR A 158 6.85 -13.77 -4.30
C TYR A 158 7.80 -14.83 -3.72
N TYR A 159 8.89 -14.40 -3.07
CA TYR A 159 9.91 -15.27 -2.52
C TYR A 159 9.36 -16.16 -1.39
N ALA A 160 8.56 -15.58 -0.50
CA ALA A 160 7.96 -16.35 0.61
C ALA A 160 6.91 -17.36 0.11
N ASP A 161 6.06 -16.97 -0.85
CA ASP A 161 5.07 -17.89 -1.43
C ASP A 161 5.73 -19.04 -2.19
N LEU A 162 6.75 -18.73 -3.00
CA LEU A 162 7.51 -19.75 -3.73
C LEU A 162 8.24 -20.69 -2.77
N TYR A 163 8.87 -20.16 -1.71
CA TYR A 163 9.51 -21.00 -0.69
C TYR A 163 8.50 -21.94 -0.06
N TRP A 164 7.34 -21.42 0.34
CA TRP A 164 6.30 -22.24 0.96
C TRP A 164 5.82 -23.36 0.02
N LYS A 165 5.65 -23.03 -1.24
CA LYS A 165 5.23 -24.00 -2.26
C LYS A 165 6.25 -25.12 -2.47
N LEU A 166 7.55 -24.82 -2.44
CA LEU A 166 8.61 -25.78 -2.76
C LEU A 166 9.13 -26.53 -1.52
N ASN A 167 9.20 -25.86 -0.36
CA ASN A 167 9.90 -26.36 0.82
C ASN A 167 8.99 -26.51 2.06
N GLY A 168 7.71 -26.12 1.97
CA GLY A 168 6.81 -26.09 3.12
C GLY A 168 6.96 -24.82 3.95
N VAL A 169 6.54 -24.87 5.23
CA VAL A 169 6.44 -23.70 6.13
C VAL A 169 7.78 -22.97 6.25
N PRO A 170 7.81 -21.67 5.89
CA PRO A 170 9.03 -20.88 5.91
C PRO A 170 9.61 -20.68 7.32
N ARG A 171 10.94 -20.77 7.40
CA ARG A 171 11.72 -20.46 8.59
C ARG A 171 13.04 -19.83 8.21
N GLY A 172 13.38 -18.71 8.83
CA GLY A 172 14.67 -18.07 8.64
C GLY A 172 14.90 -17.46 7.26
N LEU A 173 13.84 -17.08 6.53
CA LEU A 173 13.94 -16.64 5.13
C LEU A 173 14.93 -15.49 4.88
N LEU A 174 15.14 -14.62 5.86
CA LEU A 174 16.05 -13.48 5.74
C LEU A 174 17.32 -13.64 6.58
N PHE A 175 17.66 -14.89 6.94
CA PHE A 175 18.87 -15.23 7.68
C PHE A 175 19.82 -16.05 6.81
N GLU A 176 20.93 -16.50 7.36
CA GLU A 176 21.93 -17.36 6.70
C GLU A 176 22.33 -16.87 5.31
N GLU A 177 22.01 -17.60 4.26
CA GLU A 177 22.38 -17.29 2.87
C GLU A 177 21.78 -15.94 2.43
N ASN A 178 20.62 -15.55 2.93
CA ASN A 178 19.95 -14.30 2.64
C ASN A 178 20.33 -13.16 3.60
N ALA A 179 21.28 -13.38 4.51
CA ALA A 179 21.73 -12.34 5.46
C ALA A 179 22.36 -11.12 4.77
N HIS A 180 22.84 -11.27 3.54
CA HIS A 180 23.55 -10.24 2.78
C HIS A 180 22.66 -9.37 1.90
N VAL A 181 21.31 -9.48 1.99
CA VAL A 181 20.43 -8.53 1.28
C VAL A 181 20.69 -7.09 1.75
N PRO A 182 20.67 -6.10 0.86
CA PRO A 182 20.90 -4.70 1.21
C PRO A 182 19.95 -4.23 2.31
N GLU A 183 20.49 -3.52 3.33
CA GLU A 183 19.69 -3.05 4.48
C GLU A 183 18.48 -2.22 4.05
N LYS A 184 18.65 -1.35 3.05
CA LYS A 184 17.58 -0.52 2.49
C LYS A 184 16.38 -1.31 1.93
N SER A 185 16.53 -2.60 1.67
CA SER A 185 15.46 -3.46 1.18
C SER A 185 14.64 -4.11 2.29
N LEU A 186 15.16 -4.15 3.51
CA LEU A 186 14.62 -4.97 4.59
C LEU A 186 13.19 -4.60 4.95
N LEU A 187 12.85 -3.32 5.07
CA LEU A 187 11.47 -2.92 5.40
C LEU A 187 10.45 -3.51 4.43
N MET A 188 10.67 -3.33 3.13
CA MET A 188 9.72 -3.79 2.11
C MET A 188 9.77 -5.29 1.88
N LEU A 189 10.95 -5.92 2.03
CA LEU A 189 11.02 -7.39 2.02
C LEU A 189 10.17 -8.00 3.14
N HIS A 190 10.26 -7.46 4.36
CA HIS A 190 9.47 -7.96 5.49
C HIS A 190 7.96 -7.72 5.29
N ALA A 191 7.57 -6.55 4.76
CA ALA A 191 6.19 -6.32 4.37
C ALA A 191 5.71 -7.37 3.36
N GLY A 192 6.48 -7.63 2.30
CA GLY A 192 6.15 -8.66 1.32
C GLY A 192 6.04 -10.07 1.92
N LEU A 193 6.96 -10.46 2.84
CA LEU A 193 6.84 -11.74 3.55
C LEU A 193 5.52 -11.83 4.32
N GLY A 194 5.18 -10.79 5.07
CA GLY A 194 3.92 -10.69 5.82
C GLY A 194 2.70 -10.84 4.94
N MET A 195 2.70 -10.23 3.75
CA MET A 195 1.62 -10.39 2.76
C MET A 195 1.44 -11.86 2.35
N ALA A 196 2.52 -12.58 2.02
CA ALA A 196 2.45 -13.99 1.64
C ALA A 196 1.92 -14.87 2.77
N PHE A 197 2.37 -14.62 4.00
CA PHE A 197 1.91 -15.37 5.17
C PHE A 197 0.43 -15.12 5.45
N ALA A 198 0.00 -13.86 5.43
CA ALA A 198 -1.39 -13.48 5.66
C ALA A 198 -2.32 -14.08 4.61
N ASP A 199 -2.01 -13.92 3.33
CA ASP A 199 -2.81 -14.45 2.23
C ASP A 199 -2.97 -15.97 2.33
N ARG A 200 -1.87 -16.69 2.57
CA ARG A 200 -1.86 -18.15 2.70
C ARG A 200 -2.70 -18.64 3.87
N LEU A 201 -2.62 -17.97 5.00
CA LEU A 201 -3.31 -18.40 6.22
C LEU A 201 -4.78 -18.01 6.22
N LEU A 202 -5.11 -16.80 5.82
CA LEU A 202 -6.50 -16.34 5.72
C LEU A 202 -7.26 -17.07 4.62
N GLY A 203 -6.60 -17.41 3.51
CA GLY A 203 -7.20 -18.17 2.43
C GLY A 203 -7.64 -19.60 2.81
N ASN A 204 -7.18 -20.12 3.96
CA ASN A 204 -7.64 -21.40 4.50
C ASN A 204 -8.87 -21.26 5.43
N LEU A 205 -9.26 -20.04 5.81
CA LEU A 205 -10.46 -19.81 6.60
C LEU A 205 -11.69 -19.76 5.70
N THR A 206 -12.81 -20.20 6.24
CA THR A 206 -14.13 -20.07 5.58
C THR A 206 -14.88 -18.87 6.17
N SER A 207 -15.94 -18.43 5.50
CA SER A 207 -16.83 -17.37 6.01
C SER A 207 -17.47 -17.70 7.36
N GLU A 208 -17.50 -18.98 7.74
CA GLU A 208 -18.05 -19.48 9.01
C GLU A 208 -16.96 -19.76 10.04
N ALA A 209 -15.75 -19.24 9.84
CA ALA A 209 -14.63 -19.48 10.75
C ALA A 209 -14.98 -19.05 12.18
N SER A 210 -14.75 -19.94 13.13
CA SER A 210 -14.99 -19.67 14.56
C SER A 210 -13.92 -18.75 15.13
N VAL A 211 -14.20 -18.12 16.25
CA VAL A 211 -13.24 -17.28 17.03
C VAL A 211 -11.95 -18.06 17.31
N GLU A 212 -12.06 -19.33 17.67
CA GLU A 212 -10.88 -20.15 17.97
C GLU A 212 -10.03 -20.42 16.70
N GLN A 213 -10.65 -20.57 15.54
CA GLN A 213 -9.92 -20.69 14.28
C GLN A 213 -9.16 -19.40 13.95
N PHE A 214 -9.77 -18.22 14.18
CA PHE A 214 -9.05 -16.95 14.06
C PHE A 214 -7.87 -16.88 15.03
N HIS A 215 -8.05 -17.24 16.32
CA HIS A 215 -6.96 -17.23 17.30
C HIS A 215 -5.80 -18.15 16.90
N GLN A 216 -6.09 -19.37 16.44
CA GLN A 216 -5.05 -20.32 16.01
C GLN A 216 -4.32 -19.81 14.76
N THR A 217 -5.05 -19.28 13.77
CA THR A 217 -4.50 -18.69 12.56
C THR A 217 -3.58 -17.52 12.89
N LEU A 218 -4.02 -16.63 13.78
CA LEU A 218 -3.25 -15.44 14.16
C LEU A 218 -2.01 -15.81 14.98
N ARG A 219 -2.10 -16.72 15.94
CA ARG A 219 -0.90 -17.23 16.67
C ARG A 219 0.12 -17.81 15.70
N PHE A 220 -0.34 -18.56 14.70
CA PHE A 220 0.55 -19.13 13.70
C PHE A 220 1.17 -18.07 12.80
N PHE A 221 0.37 -17.07 12.36
CA PHE A 221 0.86 -15.93 11.60
C PHE A 221 1.95 -15.16 12.36
N LEU A 222 1.69 -14.80 13.63
CA LEU A 222 2.64 -14.09 14.48
C LEU A 222 3.94 -14.90 14.66
N ALA A 223 3.84 -16.19 14.95
CA ALA A 223 5.00 -17.06 15.08
C ALA A 223 5.80 -17.16 13.76
N MET A 224 5.13 -17.17 12.62
CA MET A 224 5.81 -17.14 11.33
C MET A 224 6.54 -15.82 11.10
N CYS A 225 5.92 -14.69 11.42
CA CYS A 225 6.58 -13.39 11.34
C CYS A 225 7.80 -13.34 12.27
N GLU A 226 7.69 -13.76 13.53
CA GLU A 226 8.81 -13.81 14.47
C GLU A 226 9.96 -14.68 13.99
N ASN A 227 9.67 -15.85 13.41
CA ASN A 227 10.68 -16.78 12.92
C ASN A 227 11.40 -16.34 11.64
N ASN A 228 10.84 -15.40 10.89
CA ASN A 228 11.37 -14.97 9.59
C ASN A 228 11.80 -13.49 9.57
N CYS A 229 11.40 -12.68 10.55
CA CYS A 229 11.73 -11.27 10.59
C CYS A 229 12.98 -10.97 11.40
N ARG A 230 13.80 -10.08 10.88
CA ARG A 230 14.92 -9.50 11.62
C ARG A 230 14.41 -8.51 12.67
N LYS A 231 15.18 -8.34 13.75
CA LYS A 231 14.87 -7.38 14.79
C LYS A 231 14.70 -5.96 14.21
N GLY A 232 13.57 -5.32 14.53
CA GLY A 232 13.22 -3.96 14.08
C GLY A 232 12.51 -3.90 12.73
N TYR A 233 12.04 -5.05 12.23
CA TYR A 233 11.28 -5.13 10.99
C TYR A 233 9.97 -5.93 11.12
N LEU A 234 9.69 -6.46 12.31
CA LEU A 234 8.51 -7.28 12.58
C LEU A 234 7.21 -6.55 12.27
N GLY A 235 7.12 -5.28 12.67
CA GLY A 235 5.92 -4.46 12.46
C GLY A 235 5.55 -4.30 10.98
N ALA A 236 6.54 -4.28 10.07
CA ALA A 236 6.30 -4.24 8.64
C ALA A 236 5.58 -5.51 8.12
N ALA A 237 5.97 -6.69 8.63
CA ALA A 237 5.31 -7.94 8.28
C ALA A 237 3.89 -8.03 8.89
N ILE A 238 3.71 -7.54 10.10
CA ILE A 238 2.41 -7.58 10.77
C ILE A 238 1.42 -6.58 10.14
N GLU A 239 1.88 -5.42 9.70
CA GLU A 239 1.06 -4.45 8.97
C GLU A 239 0.39 -5.07 7.74
N SER A 240 1.12 -5.95 7.06
CA SER A 240 0.61 -6.64 5.88
C SER A 240 -0.58 -7.57 6.15
N LEU A 241 -0.78 -8.01 7.41
CA LEU A 241 -2.01 -8.72 7.78
C LEU A 241 -3.23 -7.84 7.56
N GLY A 242 -3.19 -6.57 8.00
CA GLY A 242 -4.28 -5.62 7.78
C GLY A 242 -4.51 -5.32 6.30
N LEU A 243 -3.42 -5.14 5.55
CA LEU A 243 -3.46 -4.91 4.11
C LEU A 243 -4.18 -6.07 3.38
N ILE A 244 -3.74 -7.28 3.60
CA ILE A 244 -4.30 -8.48 2.94
C ILE A 244 -5.72 -8.76 3.42
N THR A 245 -5.99 -8.64 4.73
CA THR A 245 -7.35 -8.87 5.26
C THR A 245 -8.34 -7.92 4.61
N ARG A 246 -8.04 -6.62 4.59
CA ARG A 246 -8.99 -5.62 4.08
C ARG A 246 -9.20 -5.69 2.57
N ASP A 247 -8.15 -6.04 1.80
CA ASP A 247 -8.22 -6.06 0.34
C ASP A 247 -8.83 -7.36 -0.22
N PHE A 248 -8.47 -8.51 0.35
CA PHE A 248 -8.87 -9.82 -0.17
C PHE A 248 -9.94 -10.53 0.67
N TYR A 249 -10.01 -10.25 1.96
CA TYR A 249 -10.88 -10.91 2.94
C TYR A 249 -11.64 -9.89 3.80
N PRO A 250 -12.35 -8.90 3.22
CA PRO A 250 -12.93 -7.78 3.97
C PRO A 250 -13.89 -8.22 5.08
N ASP A 251 -14.58 -9.33 4.91
CA ASP A 251 -15.49 -9.91 5.91
C ASP A 251 -14.74 -10.44 7.16
N PHE A 252 -13.42 -10.63 7.08
CA PHE A 252 -12.61 -11.11 8.18
C PHE A 252 -12.01 -9.98 9.05
N VAL A 253 -12.14 -8.71 8.67
CA VAL A 253 -11.54 -7.58 9.39
C VAL A 253 -11.93 -7.60 10.87
N GLN A 254 -13.20 -7.78 11.19
CA GLN A 254 -13.68 -7.84 12.57
C GLN A 254 -13.19 -9.08 13.32
N GLY A 255 -13.15 -10.24 12.65
CA GLY A 255 -12.64 -11.49 13.25
C GLY A 255 -11.15 -11.41 13.57
N VAL A 256 -10.35 -10.80 12.67
CA VAL A 256 -8.91 -10.58 12.88
C VAL A 256 -8.67 -9.55 13.99
N ASP A 257 -9.42 -8.43 14.01
CA ASP A 257 -9.33 -7.43 15.08
C ASP A 257 -9.60 -8.05 16.45
N GLN A 258 -10.73 -8.76 16.60
CA GLN A 258 -11.09 -9.43 17.85
C GLN A 258 -10.07 -10.49 18.25
N GLY A 259 -9.56 -11.25 17.29
CA GLY A 259 -8.53 -12.24 17.52
C GLY A 259 -7.21 -11.61 18.01
N LEU A 260 -6.74 -10.53 17.35
CA LEU A 260 -5.53 -9.83 17.76
C LEU A 260 -5.65 -9.22 19.17
N ARG A 261 -6.83 -8.72 19.55
CA ARG A 261 -7.05 -8.22 20.92
C ARG A 261 -6.80 -9.30 21.99
N GLN A 262 -6.90 -10.57 21.63
CA GLN A 262 -6.68 -11.69 22.55
C GLN A 262 -5.27 -12.28 22.46
N VAL A 263 -4.69 -12.35 21.27
CA VAL A 263 -3.42 -13.07 21.05
C VAL A 263 -2.20 -12.18 20.90
N GLY A 264 -2.39 -10.88 20.60
CA GLY A 264 -1.30 -9.93 20.35
C GLY A 264 -1.82 -8.48 20.27
N PRO A 265 -2.38 -7.92 21.36
CA PRO A 265 -2.99 -6.59 21.35
C PRO A 265 -2.01 -5.47 21.00
N GLU A 266 -0.70 -5.67 21.23
CA GLU A 266 0.37 -4.75 20.85
C GLU A 266 0.51 -4.57 19.33
N PHE A 267 -0.05 -5.48 18.54
CA PHE A 267 0.01 -5.47 17.09
C PHE A 267 -1.18 -4.79 16.40
N LEU A 268 -2.22 -4.43 17.16
CA LEU A 268 -3.43 -3.80 16.61
C LEU A 268 -3.13 -2.53 15.81
N GLY A 269 -2.23 -1.69 16.28
CA GLY A 269 -1.87 -0.47 15.56
C GLY A 269 -1.25 -0.74 14.18
N PHE A 270 -0.46 -1.81 14.04
CA PHE A 270 0.07 -2.25 12.74
C PHE A 270 -1.03 -2.80 11.84
N PHE A 271 -1.90 -3.64 12.39
CA PHE A 271 -3.04 -4.19 11.65
C PHE A 271 -3.93 -3.08 11.09
N TRP A 272 -4.34 -2.12 11.92
CA TRP A 272 -5.21 -1.04 11.48
C TRP A 272 -4.52 -0.08 10.50
N HIS A 273 -3.21 0.13 10.62
CA HIS A 273 -2.45 0.84 9.58
C HIS A 273 -2.52 0.12 8.24
N GLY A 274 -2.34 -1.20 8.23
CA GLY A 274 -2.49 -2.03 7.04
C GLY A 274 -3.90 -1.96 6.44
N VAL A 275 -4.95 -1.99 7.27
CA VAL A 275 -6.35 -1.80 6.85
C VAL A 275 -6.52 -0.46 6.15
N GLY A 276 -6.04 0.63 6.74
CA GLY A 276 -6.11 1.96 6.13
C GLY A 276 -5.34 2.05 4.81
N ARG A 277 -4.15 1.46 4.74
CA ARG A 277 -3.36 1.37 3.49
C ARG A 277 -4.11 0.59 2.41
N ALA A 278 -4.77 -0.52 2.75
CA ALA A 278 -5.59 -1.30 1.84
C ALA A 278 -6.77 -0.50 1.29
N MET A 279 -7.42 0.32 2.11
CA MET A 279 -8.55 1.15 1.67
C MET A 279 -8.17 2.05 0.50
N TYR A 280 -6.95 2.58 0.48
CA TYR A 280 -6.48 3.40 -0.65
C TYR A 280 -6.46 2.65 -1.98
N PHE A 281 -6.16 1.35 -1.95
CA PHE A 281 -6.04 0.50 -3.14
C PHE A 281 -7.28 -0.36 -3.40
N SER A 282 -8.20 -0.45 -2.46
CA SER A 282 -9.35 -1.33 -2.58
C SER A 282 -10.26 -0.92 -3.74
N ARG A 283 -10.99 -1.89 -4.29
CA ARG A 283 -11.88 -1.70 -5.45
C ARG A 283 -12.86 -0.56 -5.26
N GLN A 284 -13.42 -0.44 -4.07
CA GLN A 284 -14.41 0.56 -3.72
C GLN A 284 -13.88 1.98 -3.87
N TYR A 285 -12.60 2.22 -3.53
CA TYR A 285 -11.97 3.56 -3.51
C TYR A 285 -10.89 3.73 -4.57
N PHE A 286 -10.78 2.79 -5.50
CA PHE A 286 -9.73 2.84 -6.52
C PHE A 286 -9.83 4.08 -7.42
N LEU A 287 -11.05 4.46 -7.77
CA LEU A 287 -11.30 5.67 -8.56
C LEU A 287 -11.27 6.91 -7.64
N PRO A 288 -10.40 7.90 -7.93
CA PRO A 288 -10.24 9.09 -7.08
C PRO A 288 -11.48 9.98 -6.95
N ILE A 289 -12.46 9.80 -7.81
CA ILE A 289 -13.74 10.51 -7.77
C ILE A 289 -14.55 10.16 -6.51
N LEU A 290 -14.39 8.94 -5.98
CA LEU A 290 -15.08 8.46 -4.80
C LEU A 290 -14.27 8.81 -3.55
N ARG A 291 -14.18 10.09 -3.19
CA ARG A 291 -13.38 10.57 -2.04
C ARG A 291 -14.01 10.30 -0.68
N THR A 292 -15.00 9.42 -0.59
CA THR A 292 -15.60 8.97 0.66
C THR A 292 -14.63 8.21 1.56
N VAL A 293 -13.53 7.68 1.01
CA VAL A 293 -12.53 6.92 1.77
C VAL A 293 -12.05 7.63 3.05
N TRP A 294 -11.92 8.95 3.02
CA TRP A 294 -11.49 9.74 4.18
C TRP A 294 -12.55 9.79 5.30
N THR A 295 -13.83 9.70 4.93
CA THR A 295 -14.93 9.59 5.88
C THR A 295 -15.12 8.14 6.32
N ASP A 296 -14.98 7.19 5.39
CA ASP A 296 -15.22 5.79 5.66
C ASP A 296 -14.16 5.18 6.56
N VAL A 297 -12.89 5.63 6.49
CA VAL A 297 -11.83 5.18 7.39
C VAL A 297 -12.12 5.50 8.86
N ASP A 298 -12.83 6.60 9.14
CA ASP A 298 -13.26 6.95 10.50
C ASP A 298 -14.31 5.97 11.04
N ASN A 299 -15.07 5.36 10.17
CA ASN A 299 -16.09 4.38 10.53
C ASN A 299 -15.61 2.92 10.49
N GLU A 300 -14.42 2.66 9.93
CA GLU A 300 -13.90 1.29 9.78
C GLU A 300 -13.50 0.68 11.14
N ALA A 301 -12.90 1.47 12.03
CA ALA A 301 -12.46 1.04 13.35
C ALA A 301 -13.36 1.55 14.48
N SER A 302 -13.56 0.71 15.52
CA SER A 302 -14.49 1.00 16.62
C SER A 302 -13.97 1.99 17.66
N ASN A 303 -12.66 2.19 17.77
CA ASN A 303 -12.05 3.05 18.79
C ASN A 303 -11.05 4.06 18.21
N ALA A 304 -10.75 5.12 18.96
CA ALA A 304 -9.92 6.23 18.47
C ALA A 304 -8.47 5.83 18.11
N PRO A 305 -7.73 5.02 18.90
CA PRO A 305 -6.37 4.60 18.53
C PRO A 305 -6.32 3.83 17.20
N ASP A 306 -7.27 2.94 16.97
CA ASP A 306 -7.35 2.14 15.75
C ASP A 306 -7.72 3.02 14.54
N ARG A 307 -8.67 3.97 14.72
CA ARG A 307 -9.01 4.96 13.70
C ARG A 307 -7.81 5.82 13.30
N LEU A 308 -7.02 6.29 14.26
CA LEU A 308 -5.81 7.05 13.99
C LEU A 308 -4.77 6.22 13.22
N SER A 309 -4.64 4.91 13.56
CA SER A 309 -3.75 4.00 12.82
C SER A 309 -4.24 3.75 11.40
N ALA A 310 -5.54 3.51 11.21
CA ALA A 310 -6.12 3.36 9.88
C ALA A 310 -5.97 4.63 9.04
N MET A 311 -6.20 5.81 9.63
CA MET A 311 -5.97 7.09 8.98
C MET A 311 -4.50 7.27 8.58
N ALA A 312 -3.56 6.89 9.44
CA ALA A 312 -2.13 6.94 9.14
C ALA A 312 -1.78 6.03 7.96
N GLY A 313 -2.32 4.81 7.92
CA GLY A 313 -2.12 3.88 6.80
C GLY A 313 -2.68 4.40 5.48
N LEU A 314 -3.89 4.96 5.49
CA LEU A 314 -4.49 5.59 4.32
C LEU A 314 -3.64 6.77 3.82
N ALA A 315 -3.24 7.67 4.71
CA ALA A 315 -2.41 8.83 4.39
C ALA A 315 -1.01 8.42 3.87
N TRP A 316 -0.43 7.35 4.45
CA TRP A 316 0.80 6.73 3.99
C TRP A 316 0.67 6.28 2.53
N GLY A 317 -0.40 5.53 2.20
CA GLY A 317 -0.67 5.06 0.84
C GLY A 317 -0.81 6.21 -0.16
N VAL A 318 -1.62 7.22 0.20
CA VAL A 318 -1.83 8.41 -0.64
C VAL A 318 -0.53 9.16 -0.89
N ALA A 319 0.25 9.45 0.14
CA ALA A 319 1.50 10.20 0.01
C ALA A 319 2.55 9.41 -0.78
N MET A 320 2.71 8.11 -0.50
CA MET A 320 3.71 7.25 -1.16
C MET A 320 3.45 7.11 -2.66
N VAL A 321 2.19 6.87 -3.04
CA VAL A 321 1.82 6.70 -4.46
C VAL A 321 1.90 8.02 -5.22
N ASN A 322 1.60 9.14 -4.56
CA ASN A 322 1.55 10.46 -5.20
C ASN A 322 2.75 11.35 -4.88
N LEU A 323 3.87 10.76 -4.49
CA LEU A 323 5.09 11.49 -4.11
C LEU A 323 5.57 12.45 -5.22
N ARG A 324 5.39 12.07 -6.48
CA ARG A 324 5.76 12.89 -7.65
C ARG A 324 4.76 14.02 -7.95
N GLN A 325 3.56 13.98 -7.37
CA GLN A 325 2.48 14.94 -7.58
C GLN A 325 1.91 15.45 -6.24
N PRO A 326 2.65 16.25 -5.50
CA PRO A 326 2.24 16.74 -4.17
C PRO A 326 0.90 17.52 -4.19
N ALA A 327 0.52 18.08 -5.33
CA ALA A 327 -0.77 18.73 -5.51
C ALA A 327 -1.98 17.81 -5.25
N ILE A 328 -1.83 16.49 -5.39
CA ILE A 328 -2.88 15.53 -5.02
C ILE A 328 -3.06 15.52 -3.50
N VAL A 329 -1.97 15.44 -2.74
CA VAL A 329 -2.01 15.49 -1.27
C VAL A 329 -2.48 16.86 -0.78
N GLU A 330 -2.06 17.96 -1.46
CA GLU A 330 -2.58 19.31 -1.20
C GLU A 330 -4.10 19.36 -1.32
N SER A 331 -4.67 18.75 -2.37
CA SER A 331 -6.11 18.72 -2.57
C SER A 331 -6.85 17.95 -1.45
N VAL A 332 -6.21 16.95 -0.86
CA VAL A 332 -6.72 16.21 0.30
C VAL A 332 -6.69 17.09 1.55
N VAL A 333 -5.58 17.77 1.81
CA VAL A 333 -5.47 18.72 2.94
C VAL A 333 -6.56 19.78 2.87
N ARG A 334 -6.75 20.38 1.70
CA ARG A 334 -7.80 21.40 1.46
C ARG A 334 -9.20 20.88 1.75
N SER A 335 -9.50 19.64 1.37
CA SER A 335 -10.87 19.12 1.42
C SER A 335 -11.27 18.53 2.77
N TYR A 336 -10.29 18.02 3.56
CA TYR A 336 -10.61 17.17 4.71
C TYR A 336 -9.89 17.53 6.01
N PHE A 337 -8.72 18.18 5.97
CA PHE A 337 -7.85 18.28 7.14
C PHE A 337 -7.61 19.70 7.65
N GLU A 338 -8.39 20.66 7.21
CA GLU A 338 -8.32 22.00 7.78
C GLU A 338 -8.78 22.01 9.26
N HIS A 339 -9.79 21.15 9.61
CA HIS A 339 -10.40 21.12 10.94
C HIS A 339 -10.77 19.70 11.43
N SER A 340 -10.04 18.65 11.04
CA SER A 340 -10.37 17.26 11.39
C SER A 340 -9.63 16.75 12.61
N ASP A 341 -10.31 16.01 13.49
CA ASP A 341 -9.72 15.30 14.64
C ASP A 341 -8.76 14.19 14.19
N LEU A 342 -8.90 13.69 12.95
CA LEU A 342 -8.01 12.68 12.35
C LEU A 342 -6.75 13.27 11.72
N ALA A 343 -6.58 14.59 11.78
CA ALA A 343 -5.43 15.27 11.18
C ALA A 343 -4.07 14.79 11.74
N GLU A 344 -4.03 14.28 12.96
CA GLU A 344 -2.82 13.70 13.55
C GLU A 344 -2.44 12.39 12.86
N GLY A 345 -3.40 11.48 12.64
CA GLY A 345 -3.19 10.24 11.89
C GLY A 345 -2.71 10.53 10.46
N PHE A 346 -3.37 11.48 9.77
CA PHE A 346 -2.94 11.92 8.45
C PHE A 346 -1.50 12.44 8.45
N THR A 347 -1.16 13.34 9.37
CA THR A 347 0.19 13.94 9.49
C THR A 347 1.24 12.87 9.75
N ASN A 348 0.94 11.92 10.64
CA ASN A 348 1.82 10.79 10.97
C ASN A 348 2.06 9.91 9.74
N GLY A 349 1.01 9.51 9.03
CA GLY A 349 1.10 8.66 7.85
C GLY A 349 1.91 9.29 6.72
N VAL A 350 1.70 10.59 6.44
CA VAL A 350 2.51 11.32 5.46
C VAL A 350 3.99 11.34 5.86
N ALA A 351 4.29 11.69 7.11
CA ALA A 351 5.67 11.75 7.61
C ALA A 351 6.36 10.38 7.57
N SER A 352 5.65 9.32 7.98
CA SER A 352 6.13 7.93 7.97
C SER A 352 6.40 7.43 6.54
N SER A 353 5.57 7.82 5.57
CA SER A 353 5.79 7.46 4.16
C SER A 353 7.10 8.01 3.62
N LEU A 354 7.49 9.21 4.03
CA LEU A 354 8.76 9.80 3.61
C LEU A 354 9.97 9.16 4.28
N ILE A 355 9.86 8.74 5.56
CA ILE A 355 10.90 7.92 6.21
C ILE A 355 11.09 6.63 5.43
N MET A 356 9.99 5.93 5.10
CA MET A 356 10.02 4.72 4.30
C MET A 356 10.73 4.93 2.96
N ARG A 357 10.37 5.99 2.26
CA ARG A 357 10.96 6.31 0.97
C ARG A 357 12.45 6.60 1.08
N MET A 358 12.85 7.37 2.09
CA MET A 358 14.26 7.70 2.36
C MET A 358 15.07 6.43 2.69
N GLU A 359 14.50 5.49 3.45
CA GLU A 359 15.17 4.22 3.75
C GLU A 359 15.33 3.35 2.50
N THR A 360 14.26 3.19 1.72
CA THR A 360 14.24 2.24 0.60
C THR A 360 14.97 2.75 -0.64
N THR A 361 14.88 4.05 -0.93
CA THR A 361 15.55 4.70 -2.08
C THR A 361 16.24 5.98 -1.61
N PRO A 362 17.35 5.85 -0.87
CA PRO A 362 18.07 7.00 -0.33
C PRO A 362 18.59 7.91 -1.43
N GLY A 363 18.54 9.22 -1.19
CA GLY A 363 19.03 10.24 -2.15
C GLY A 363 18.04 10.59 -3.27
N THR A 364 16.84 10.04 -3.25
CA THR A 364 15.82 10.38 -4.25
C THR A 364 15.39 11.85 -4.13
N PRO A 365 15.43 12.64 -5.23
CA PRO A 365 15.02 14.05 -5.20
C PRO A 365 13.52 14.21 -4.98
N MET A 366 12.72 13.17 -5.20
CA MET A 366 11.25 13.21 -5.05
C MET A 366 10.83 13.53 -3.61
N VAL A 367 11.55 13.04 -2.60
CA VAL A 367 11.26 13.28 -1.18
C VAL A 367 11.40 14.76 -0.86
N GLU A 368 12.50 15.38 -1.30
CA GLU A 368 12.75 16.79 -1.06
C GLU A 368 11.75 17.66 -1.82
N ALA A 369 11.52 17.38 -3.10
CA ALA A 369 10.54 18.09 -3.91
C ALA A 369 9.13 18.03 -3.30
N PHE A 370 8.76 16.90 -2.70
CA PHE A 370 7.44 16.73 -2.07
C PHE A 370 7.25 17.68 -0.87
N TYR A 371 8.15 17.70 0.10
CA TYR A 371 7.97 18.56 1.28
C TYR A 371 8.35 20.03 1.04
N GLN A 372 9.06 20.32 -0.04
CA GLN A 372 9.34 21.70 -0.49
C GLN A 372 8.18 22.29 -1.33
N HIS A 373 7.23 21.46 -1.75
CA HIS A 373 6.05 21.94 -2.48
C HIS A 373 5.37 23.08 -1.73
N ARG A 374 4.94 24.09 -2.48
CA ARG A 374 4.18 25.22 -1.99
C ARG A 374 2.84 25.27 -2.70
N PRO A 375 1.73 25.29 -1.98
CA PRO A 375 0.41 25.50 -2.59
C PRO A 375 0.42 26.75 -3.48
N SER A 376 -0.04 26.60 -4.72
CA SER A 376 -0.01 27.65 -5.75
C SER A 376 -1.19 28.61 -5.65
N THR A 377 -1.83 28.71 -4.49
CA THR A 377 -3.02 29.51 -4.27
C THR A 377 -2.72 30.73 -3.39
N GLY A 378 -3.54 31.78 -3.51
CA GLY A 378 -3.54 32.90 -2.56
C GLY A 378 -4.20 32.58 -1.22
N ASP A 379 -4.63 31.32 -1.01
CA ASP A 379 -5.26 30.84 0.22
C ASP A 379 -4.18 30.59 1.30
N GLN A 380 -4.08 31.54 2.22
CA GLN A 380 -3.11 31.47 3.32
C GLN A 380 -3.42 30.35 4.30
N ASN A 381 -4.69 29.97 4.47
CA ASN A 381 -5.06 28.87 5.37
C ASN A 381 -4.53 27.55 4.82
N LEU A 382 -4.67 27.30 3.52
CA LEU A 382 -4.10 26.12 2.89
C LEU A 382 -2.58 26.08 2.99
N VAL A 383 -1.91 27.22 2.79
CA VAL A 383 -0.44 27.30 2.95
C VAL A 383 -0.04 26.95 4.38
N MET A 384 -0.74 27.46 5.38
CA MET A 384 -0.49 27.13 6.80
C MET A 384 -0.80 25.66 7.08
N ALA A 385 -1.94 25.13 6.62
CA ALA A 385 -2.30 23.72 6.80
C ALA A 385 -1.27 22.79 6.16
N TRP A 386 -0.79 23.09 4.95
CA TRP A 386 0.28 22.35 4.31
C TRP A 386 1.56 22.35 5.15
N GLN A 387 1.99 23.50 5.67
CA GLN A 387 3.17 23.59 6.52
C GLN A 387 3.02 22.81 7.83
N GLN A 388 1.84 22.86 8.45
CA GLN A 388 1.58 22.21 9.72
C GLN A 388 1.36 20.70 9.61
N ARG A 389 0.73 20.23 8.53
CA ARG A 389 0.28 18.83 8.38
C ARG A 389 1.22 18.00 7.50
N VAL A 390 1.94 18.62 6.57
CA VAL A 390 2.78 17.92 5.59
C VAL A 390 4.24 18.33 5.69
N ALA A 391 4.57 19.56 5.29
CA ALA A 391 5.96 19.96 5.07
C ALA A 391 6.80 20.02 6.35
N GLY A 392 6.29 20.61 7.42
CA GLY A 392 6.97 20.71 8.72
C GLY A 392 7.21 19.35 9.36
N PRO A 393 6.16 18.53 9.58
CA PRO A 393 6.31 17.18 10.12
C PRO A 393 7.22 16.29 9.30
N SER A 394 7.15 16.34 7.96
CA SER A 394 8.01 15.57 7.06
C SER A 394 9.49 15.92 7.23
N ARG A 395 9.82 17.21 7.22
CA ARG A 395 11.21 17.65 7.46
C ARG A 395 11.71 17.22 8.83
N LYS A 396 10.89 17.36 9.86
CA LYS A 396 11.22 16.92 11.22
C LYS A 396 11.44 15.41 11.29
N ALA A 397 10.56 14.63 10.67
CA ALA A 397 10.66 13.18 10.65
C ALA A 397 11.96 12.69 9.99
N LEU A 398 12.34 13.27 8.86
CA LEU A 398 13.57 12.90 8.15
C LEU A 398 14.84 13.35 8.87
N ARG A 399 14.82 14.54 9.48
CA ARG A 399 16.01 15.10 10.14
C ARG A 399 16.21 14.53 11.54
N ASP A 400 15.15 14.43 12.34
CA ASP A 400 15.24 14.18 13.78
C ASP A 400 14.87 12.73 14.17
N TYR A 401 13.94 12.10 13.44
CA TYR A 401 13.41 10.79 13.83
C TYR A 401 14.04 9.64 13.06
N TYR A 402 14.13 9.75 11.74
CA TYR A 402 14.67 8.68 10.91
C TYR A 402 16.06 8.18 11.34
N PRO A 403 17.06 9.04 11.61
CA PRO A 403 18.39 8.57 12.03
C PRO A 403 18.33 7.75 13.33
N VAL A 404 17.50 8.17 14.29
CA VAL A 404 17.36 7.49 15.58
C VAL A 404 16.65 6.15 15.40
N LEU A 405 15.53 6.13 14.68
CA LEU A 405 14.78 4.89 14.39
C LEU A 405 15.67 3.86 13.68
N LYS A 406 16.46 4.29 12.72
CA LYS A 406 17.41 3.44 11.99
C LYS A 406 18.50 2.90 12.93
N GLN A 407 19.15 3.75 13.69
CA GLN A 407 20.20 3.37 14.63
C GLN A 407 19.69 2.39 15.69
N GLN A 408 18.45 2.59 16.16
CA GLN A 408 17.83 1.78 17.20
C GLN A 408 17.14 0.51 16.68
N ARG A 409 17.20 0.27 15.37
CA ARG A 409 16.48 -0.84 14.72
C ARG A 409 14.99 -0.83 15.09
N ALA A 410 14.35 0.31 14.91
CA ALA A 410 12.94 0.56 15.21
C ALA A 410 12.20 1.17 14.01
N LEU A 411 12.70 0.92 12.78
CA LEU A 411 12.09 1.46 11.56
C LEU A 411 10.69 0.90 11.29
N ASP A 412 10.40 -0.30 11.76
CA ASP A 412 9.07 -0.89 11.65
C ASP A 412 7.98 -0.10 12.39
N GLN A 413 8.36 0.74 13.33
CA GLN A 413 7.43 1.57 14.10
C GLN A 413 6.70 2.64 13.27
N ILE A 414 7.15 2.88 12.04
CA ILE A 414 6.47 3.78 11.09
C ILE A 414 5.19 3.16 10.48
N PHE A 415 4.95 1.88 10.69
CA PHE A 415 3.76 1.16 10.20
C PHE A 415 2.60 1.14 11.20
N ARG A 416 2.57 2.08 12.13
CA ARG A 416 1.44 2.34 13.02
C ARG A 416 1.38 3.82 13.39
N TYR A 417 0.21 4.30 13.79
CA TYR A 417 0.13 5.63 14.38
C TYR A 417 0.82 5.64 15.74
N GLN A 418 1.69 6.61 15.95
CA GLN A 418 2.27 6.90 17.26
C GLN A 418 2.93 8.29 17.28
N ASP A 419 3.11 8.83 18.46
CA ASP A 419 3.93 10.03 18.65
C ASP A 419 5.42 9.68 18.42
N LEU A 420 5.92 9.96 17.22
CA LEU A 420 7.32 9.70 16.85
C LEU A 420 8.31 10.52 17.68
N ALA A 421 7.91 11.69 18.20
CA ALA A 421 8.79 12.49 19.04
C ALA A 421 8.97 11.85 20.42
N ALA A 422 7.86 11.38 21.02
CA ALA A 422 7.90 10.65 22.28
C ALA A 422 8.69 9.34 22.13
N LEU A 423 8.46 8.58 21.06
CA LEU A 423 9.19 7.34 20.78
C LEU A 423 10.70 7.59 20.66
N VAL A 424 11.10 8.57 19.86
CA VAL A 424 12.53 8.89 19.66
C VAL A 424 13.18 9.34 20.97
N SER A 425 12.50 10.16 21.77
CA SER A 425 12.99 10.58 23.09
C SER A 425 13.18 9.38 24.03
N TYR A 426 12.25 8.45 24.03
CA TYR A 426 12.35 7.21 24.82
C TYR A 426 13.54 6.34 24.37
N LEU A 427 13.71 6.13 23.07
CA LEU A 427 14.81 5.34 22.52
C LEU A 427 16.19 5.95 22.82
N GLN A 428 16.30 7.28 22.79
CA GLN A 428 17.55 7.99 23.14
C GLN A 428 17.89 7.86 24.62
N GLN A 429 16.88 7.92 25.52
CA GLN A 429 17.08 7.74 26.95
C GLN A 429 17.54 6.33 27.32
N GLN A 430 17.06 5.31 26.61
CA GLN A 430 17.51 3.93 26.82
C GLN A 430 18.99 3.74 26.49
N ASN A 431 19.51 4.43 25.49
CA ASN A 431 20.94 4.37 25.14
C ASN A 431 21.85 5.04 26.16
N THR A 432 21.36 6.10 26.81
CA THR A 432 22.16 6.82 27.83
C THR A 432 22.18 6.11 29.19
N ASN A 433 21.27 5.13 29.42
CA ASN A 433 21.14 4.42 30.69
C ASN A 433 20.95 2.89 30.50
N PRO A 434 22.01 2.15 30.05
CA PRO A 434 21.90 0.72 29.71
C PRO A 434 21.61 -0.19 30.92
N GLU A 435 21.70 0.29 32.15
CA GLU A 435 21.47 -0.51 33.35
C GLU A 435 19.98 -0.69 33.74
N ARG A 436 19.06 0.13 33.22
CA ARG A 436 17.63 0.04 33.56
C ARG A 436 16.83 -0.97 32.70
N GLY A 437 17.41 -1.55 31.67
CA GLY A 437 16.76 -2.49 30.74
C GLY A 437 16.98 -3.98 31.08
N ARG A 438 17.54 -4.31 32.25
CA ARG A 438 17.83 -5.70 32.67
C ARG A 438 17.01 -6.15 33.89
N SER A 439 15.88 -5.55 34.18
CA SER A 439 14.98 -6.03 35.24
C SER A 439 13.75 -6.72 34.65
#